data_9cbefdff5a72fbe199639f56495098a9
#
_entry.id   9cbefdff5a72fbe199639f56495098a9
#
_cell.length_a   1.000
_cell.length_b   1.000
_cell.length_c   1.000
_cell.angle_alpha   90.00
_cell.angle_beta   90.00
_cell.angle_gamma   90.00
#
_symmetry.space_group_name_H-M   'P 1'
#
loop_
_entity.id
_entity.type
_entity.pdbx_description
1 polymer ?
#
loop_
_entity_poly.entity_id
_entity_poly.type
_entity_poly.pdbx_seq_one_letter_code
_entity_poly.pdbx_strand_id
1 'polypeptide(L)'
;MNSRERVLTALRHQEPDCIPIDLDGMASTGIMAVAYNRLKAHLGLTGGETKMYDVGQQLAHPEPPVLQRFGVDVLPLPRASGGLDPTNPTWKPWTLPDGSSALVPSGFDPVQNERGDWLIMDDEGHVTARMPAGGLYFDGVYRPLAEATTVAEIEAYELPDISDEELAWLRGEARRLYETTDKAIMGHFGGNILEAAQGLRGWEQFMIDMAGNPKLAQALTQKLADRWVANLARYLDAVGDYIQIIQMGDDLGTQRGPQMSLKMYRQIIKPAHRQVYDYVKTHRDKGRDKPCPYIFLHTCGSIYKLIPDLIEVGVDILNPVQISAAEMDPVRLKLEFGQDVTFWGGGANTQHVLPDATPEEVRQHVRELIEIFAPGGGYVFCQVHNIQANVPPENVVAMFETALEFGRYS
;
A
#
# COMPACT_ATOMS: atom_id res chain seq x y z
N MET A 1 4.34 -22.46 13.63
CA MET A 1 3.08 -21.78 13.25
C MET A 1 2.92 -21.82 11.75
N ASN A 2 1.70 -21.82 11.20
CA ASN A 2 1.50 -21.51 9.78
C ASN A 2 1.59 -20.00 9.55
N SER A 3 1.64 -19.58 8.28
CA SER A 3 1.82 -18.16 7.92
C SER A 3 0.74 -17.23 8.49
N ARG A 4 -0.53 -17.63 8.37
CA ARG A 4 -1.66 -16.85 8.88
C ARG A 4 -1.64 -16.71 10.40
N GLU A 5 -1.34 -17.79 11.11
CA GLU A 5 -1.18 -17.77 12.56
C GLU A 5 -0.03 -16.86 12.99
N ARG A 6 1.10 -16.92 12.27
CA ARG A 6 2.29 -16.09 12.52
C ARG A 6 1.97 -14.61 12.41
N VAL A 7 1.33 -14.20 11.32
CA VAL A 7 0.90 -12.80 11.11
C VAL A 7 -0.06 -12.37 12.21
N LEU A 8 -1.12 -13.16 12.49
CA LEU A 8 -2.09 -12.80 13.52
C LEU A 8 -1.50 -12.75 14.93
N THR A 9 -0.48 -13.56 15.22
CA THR A 9 0.23 -13.52 16.52
C THR A 9 1.02 -12.22 16.62
N ALA A 10 1.76 -11.84 15.58
CA ALA A 10 2.47 -10.57 15.55
C ALA A 10 1.51 -9.36 15.71
N LEU A 11 0.36 -9.38 15.01
CA LEU A 11 -0.67 -8.32 15.11
C LEU A 11 -1.34 -8.22 16.50
N ARG A 12 -1.22 -9.25 17.33
CA ARG A 12 -1.66 -9.25 18.74
C ARG A 12 -0.57 -8.79 19.71
N HIS A 13 0.53 -8.26 19.21
CA HIS A 13 1.71 -7.90 20.01
C HIS A 13 2.23 -9.08 20.83
N GLN A 14 2.32 -10.24 20.20
CA GLN A 14 2.90 -11.46 20.74
C GLN A 14 4.00 -11.94 19.80
N GLU A 15 5.03 -12.55 20.37
CA GLU A 15 6.13 -13.11 19.59
C GLU A 15 5.70 -14.44 18.93
N PRO A 16 5.68 -14.51 17.57
CA PRO A 16 5.47 -15.78 16.87
C PRO A 16 6.74 -16.66 16.87
N ASP A 17 6.75 -17.74 16.10
CA ASP A 17 7.97 -18.57 15.91
C ASP A 17 9.08 -17.82 15.16
N CYS A 18 8.72 -16.92 14.26
CA CYS A 18 9.61 -15.97 13.61
C CYS A 18 8.82 -14.73 13.16
N ILE A 19 9.52 -13.63 12.84
CA ILE A 19 8.87 -12.43 12.29
C ILE A 19 8.15 -12.80 10.99
N PRO A 20 6.90 -12.33 10.77
CA PRO A 20 6.25 -12.48 9.47
C PRO A 20 6.98 -11.66 8.41
N ILE A 21 6.98 -12.17 7.17
CA ILE A 21 7.61 -11.51 6.02
C ILE A 21 6.54 -11.18 4.99
N ASP A 22 6.60 -9.97 4.46
CA ASP A 22 5.76 -9.51 3.35
C ASP A 22 6.62 -9.09 2.15
N LEU A 23 6.20 -9.54 0.97
CA LEU A 23 6.63 -9.09 -0.34
C LEU A 23 5.42 -9.13 -1.26
N ASP A 24 4.94 -7.97 -1.70
CA ASP A 24 3.77 -7.81 -2.59
C ASP A 24 2.39 -7.98 -1.90
N GLY A 25 2.32 -7.89 -0.57
CA GLY A 25 1.01 -7.82 0.12
C GLY A 25 0.20 -6.58 -0.31
N MET A 26 0.89 -5.50 -0.69
CA MET A 26 0.37 -4.32 -1.37
C MET A 26 1.46 -3.63 -2.21
N ALA A 27 1.09 -2.61 -2.99
CA ALA A 27 2.02 -1.92 -3.90
C ALA A 27 3.30 -1.42 -3.23
N SER A 28 3.23 -0.83 -2.02
CA SER A 28 4.43 -0.33 -1.32
C SER A 28 5.35 -1.44 -0.78
N THR A 29 4.86 -2.68 -0.66
CA THR A 29 5.71 -3.82 -0.27
C THR A 29 6.19 -4.64 -1.48
N GLY A 30 5.85 -4.20 -2.70
CA GLY A 30 6.15 -4.85 -3.97
C GLY A 30 7.56 -4.61 -4.50
N ILE A 31 7.75 -5.00 -5.75
CA ILE A 31 9.01 -4.89 -6.49
C ILE A 31 8.77 -4.43 -7.93
N MET A 32 9.54 -3.47 -8.43
CA MET A 32 9.45 -3.04 -9.82
C MET A 32 9.85 -4.16 -10.80
N ALA A 33 9.15 -4.24 -11.93
CA ALA A 33 9.33 -5.30 -12.92
C ALA A 33 10.78 -5.43 -13.42
N VAL A 34 11.50 -4.32 -13.57
CA VAL A 34 12.94 -4.31 -13.92
C VAL A 34 13.77 -5.00 -12.83
N ALA A 35 13.59 -4.61 -11.57
CA ALA A 35 14.30 -5.22 -10.45
C ALA A 35 13.93 -6.69 -10.30
N TYR A 36 12.66 -7.04 -10.52
CA TYR A 36 12.16 -8.41 -10.46
C TYR A 36 12.79 -9.31 -11.53
N ASN A 37 12.91 -8.83 -12.78
CA ASN A 37 13.60 -9.58 -13.84
C ASN A 37 15.06 -9.86 -13.49
N ARG A 38 15.76 -8.86 -12.94
CA ARG A 38 17.15 -9.03 -12.46
C ARG A 38 17.23 -10.00 -11.28
N LEU A 39 16.28 -9.94 -10.36
CA LEU A 39 16.20 -10.86 -9.22
C LEU A 39 15.98 -12.31 -9.71
N LYS A 40 15.03 -12.55 -10.63
CA LYS A 40 14.83 -13.89 -11.21
C LYS A 40 16.10 -14.43 -11.85
N ALA A 41 16.77 -13.63 -12.66
CA ALA A 41 18.04 -13.98 -13.29
C ALA A 41 19.12 -14.35 -12.25
N HIS A 42 19.27 -13.54 -11.20
CA HIS A 42 20.22 -13.77 -10.11
C HIS A 42 19.91 -15.06 -9.33
N LEU A 43 18.65 -15.38 -9.12
CA LEU A 43 18.20 -16.62 -8.47
C LEU A 43 18.24 -17.84 -9.39
N GLY A 44 18.62 -17.69 -10.67
CA GLY A 44 18.64 -18.77 -11.64
C GLY A 44 17.24 -19.25 -12.06
N LEU A 45 16.21 -18.46 -11.86
CA LEU A 45 14.84 -18.77 -12.25
C LEU A 45 14.63 -18.44 -13.73
N THR A 46 14.64 -19.47 -14.58
CA THR A 46 14.57 -19.32 -16.06
C THR A 46 13.15 -19.47 -16.63
N GLY A 47 12.18 -19.82 -15.80
CA GLY A 47 10.78 -20.00 -16.20
C GLY A 47 9.88 -18.84 -15.73
N GLY A 48 8.63 -18.90 -16.17
CA GLY A 48 7.59 -17.94 -15.78
C GLY A 48 7.61 -16.64 -16.55
N GLU A 49 6.63 -15.80 -16.26
CA GLU A 49 6.41 -14.51 -16.95
C GLU A 49 6.33 -13.39 -15.93
N THR A 50 7.07 -12.31 -16.15
CA THR A 50 6.96 -11.12 -15.30
C THR A 50 5.69 -10.37 -15.66
N LYS A 51 4.69 -10.43 -14.79
CA LYS A 51 3.41 -9.72 -14.94
C LYS A 51 3.44 -8.42 -14.16
N MET A 52 3.43 -7.30 -14.87
CA MET A 52 3.40 -5.97 -14.28
C MET A 52 1.94 -5.58 -14.04
N TYR A 53 1.47 -5.79 -12.81
CA TYR A 53 0.06 -5.58 -12.45
C TYR A 53 -0.26 -4.12 -12.12
N ASP A 54 0.65 -3.42 -11.46
CA ASP A 54 0.57 -1.99 -11.22
C ASP A 54 1.40 -1.25 -12.27
N VAL A 55 0.71 -0.78 -13.29
CA VAL A 55 1.35 -0.04 -14.39
C VAL A 55 1.76 1.38 -13.97
N GLY A 56 1.12 1.94 -12.94
CA GLY A 56 1.42 3.26 -12.41
C GLY A 56 2.81 3.32 -11.79
N GLN A 57 3.17 2.31 -11.00
CA GLN A 57 4.47 2.17 -10.34
C GLN A 57 5.37 1.10 -10.97
N GLN A 58 4.94 0.47 -12.08
CA GLN A 58 5.63 -0.59 -12.80
C GLN A 58 5.97 -1.82 -11.92
N LEU A 59 5.05 -2.24 -11.04
CA LEU A 59 5.28 -3.34 -10.11
C LEU A 59 4.89 -4.68 -10.73
N ALA A 60 5.73 -5.69 -10.48
CA ALA A 60 5.49 -7.07 -10.88
C ALA A 60 4.91 -7.91 -9.74
N HIS A 61 4.03 -8.86 -10.07
CA HIS A 61 3.66 -9.94 -9.15
C HIS A 61 4.81 -10.93 -9.00
N PRO A 62 5.36 -11.11 -7.78
CA PRO A 62 6.32 -12.16 -7.53
C PRO A 62 5.67 -13.54 -7.69
N GLU A 63 6.35 -14.40 -8.43
CA GLU A 63 5.89 -15.75 -8.70
C GLU A 63 6.08 -16.67 -7.48
N PRO A 64 5.31 -17.77 -7.35
CA PRO A 64 5.37 -18.65 -6.18
C PRO A 64 6.77 -19.12 -5.77
N PRO A 65 7.72 -19.44 -6.70
CA PRO A 65 9.08 -19.81 -6.30
C PRO A 65 9.83 -18.69 -5.55
N VAL A 66 9.60 -17.42 -5.90
CA VAL A 66 10.20 -16.26 -5.20
C VAL A 66 9.57 -16.07 -3.84
N LEU A 67 8.24 -16.10 -3.76
CA LEU A 67 7.50 -15.99 -2.49
C LEU A 67 7.91 -17.11 -1.51
N GLN A 68 8.05 -18.34 -2.02
CA GLN A 68 8.52 -19.48 -1.22
C GLN A 68 9.98 -19.31 -0.77
N ARG A 69 10.86 -18.85 -1.67
CA ARG A 69 12.29 -18.65 -1.39
C ARG A 69 12.52 -17.66 -0.25
N PHE A 70 11.68 -16.63 -0.17
CA PHE A 70 11.78 -15.59 0.85
C PHE A 70 10.83 -15.80 2.03
N GLY A 71 10.10 -16.92 2.09
CA GLY A 71 9.25 -17.27 3.21
C GLY A 71 8.08 -16.28 3.43
N VAL A 72 7.54 -15.72 2.35
CA VAL A 72 6.48 -14.70 2.41
C VAL A 72 5.21 -15.28 3.06
N ASP A 73 4.64 -14.53 4.00
CA ASP A 73 3.50 -14.95 4.85
C ASP A 73 2.15 -14.33 4.44
N VAL A 74 2.16 -13.36 3.53
CA VAL A 74 1.01 -12.54 3.15
C VAL A 74 0.72 -12.66 1.66
N LEU A 75 -0.56 -12.68 1.30
CA LEU A 75 -1.01 -12.60 -0.09
C LEU A 75 -1.98 -11.43 -0.27
N PRO A 76 -1.88 -10.70 -1.40
CA PRO A 76 -2.83 -9.66 -1.74
C PRO A 76 -4.17 -10.24 -2.19
N LEU A 77 -5.25 -9.52 -1.89
CA LEU A 77 -6.53 -9.62 -2.58
C LEU A 77 -6.76 -8.27 -3.28
N PRO A 78 -6.30 -8.14 -4.54
CA PRO A 78 -6.31 -6.87 -5.25
C PRO A 78 -7.71 -6.49 -5.72
N ARG A 79 -7.92 -5.20 -5.98
CA ARG A 79 -9.06 -4.65 -6.69
C ARG A 79 -8.69 -4.29 -8.13
N ALA A 80 -9.70 -4.03 -8.95
CA ALA A 80 -9.49 -3.53 -10.30
C ALA A 80 -8.75 -2.19 -10.27
N SER A 81 -7.66 -2.06 -11.02
CA SER A 81 -6.85 -0.84 -11.10
C SER A 81 -5.92 -0.86 -12.32
N GLY A 82 -5.55 0.32 -12.83
CA GLY A 82 -4.47 0.47 -13.81
C GLY A 82 -4.67 -0.31 -15.11
N GLY A 83 -5.91 -0.54 -15.55
CA GLY A 83 -6.22 -1.35 -16.73
C GLY A 83 -6.21 -2.85 -16.47
N LEU A 84 -5.94 -3.29 -15.23
CA LEU A 84 -6.12 -4.68 -14.81
C LEU A 84 -7.55 -4.88 -14.32
N ASP A 85 -8.28 -5.74 -15.01
CA ASP A 85 -9.52 -6.33 -14.53
C ASP A 85 -9.21 -7.70 -13.90
N PRO A 86 -9.25 -7.81 -12.57
CA PRO A 86 -8.93 -9.07 -11.91
C PRO A 86 -9.99 -10.15 -12.13
N THR A 87 -11.21 -9.79 -12.57
CA THR A 87 -12.28 -10.75 -12.87
C THR A 87 -12.00 -11.52 -14.16
N ASN A 88 -11.31 -10.88 -15.10
CA ASN A 88 -10.89 -11.45 -16.38
C ASN A 88 -9.52 -10.95 -16.82
N PRO A 89 -8.42 -11.33 -16.11
CA PRO A 89 -7.11 -10.78 -16.35
C PRO A 89 -6.56 -11.23 -17.70
N THR A 90 -6.46 -10.29 -18.64
CA THR A 90 -5.82 -10.50 -19.95
C THR A 90 -4.51 -9.71 -20.02
N TRP A 91 -3.51 -10.27 -20.68
CA TRP A 91 -2.15 -9.76 -20.69
C TRP A 91 -1.63 -9.61 -22.12
N LYS A 92 -0.81 -8.58 -22.36
CA LYS A 92 -0.09 -8.38 -23.63
C LYS A 92 1.41 -8.15 -23.37
N PRO A 93 2.28 -8.51 -24.36
CA PRO A 93 3.72 -8.28 -24.27
C PRO A 93 4.04 -6.78 -24.13
N TRP A 94 5.05 -6.50 -23.32
CA TRP A 94 5.58 -5.16 -23.08
C TRP A 94 7.11 -5.20 -22.97
N THR A 95 7.76 -4.14 -23.42
CA THR A 95 9.21 -3.96 -23.23
C THR A 95 9.44 -2.93 -22.14
N LEU A 96 10.14 -3.34 -21.09
CA LEU A 96 10.51 -2.48 -19.96
C LEU A 96 11.59 -1.46 -20.37
N PRO A 97 11.82 -0.37 -19.60
CA PRO A 97 12.81 0.65 -19.91
C PRO A 97 14.24 0.14 -20.08
N ASP A 98 14.59 -0.99 -19.44
CA ASP A 98 15.91 -1.62 -19.58
C ASP A 98 16.00 -2.61 -20.76
N GLY A 99 14.94 -2.72 -21.57
CA GLY A 99 14.87 -3.62 -22.72
C GLY A 99 14.42 -5.06 -22.36
N SER A 100 14.24 -5.38 -21.09
CA SER A 100 13.74 -6.68 -20.67
C SER A 100 12.23 -6.84 -20.93
N SER A 101 11.74 -8.08 -20.99
CA SER A 101 10.36 -8.38 -21.31
C SER A 101 9.48 -8.46 -20.07
N ALA A 102 8.23 -8.00 -20.20
CA ALA A 102 7.17 -8.18 -19.23
C ALA A 102 5.83 -8.39 -19.94
N LEU A 103 4.82 -8.75 -19.18
CA LEU A 103 3.42 -8.69 -19.58
C LEU A 103 2.75 -7.54 -18.82
N VAL A 104 1.88 -6.81 -19.52
CA VAL A 104 1.04 -5.76 -18.92
C VAL A 104 -0.43 -6.10 -19.15
N PRO A 105 -1.36 -5.55 -18.34
CA PRO A 105 -2.79 -5.69 -18.60
C PRO A 105 -3.14 -5.27 -20.03
N SER A 106 -4.00 -6.04 -20.71
CA SER A 106 -4.36 -5.75 -22.10
C SER A 106 -5.02 -4.38 -22.30
N GLY A 107 -5.67 -3.86 -21.24
CA GLY A 107 -6.26 -2.51 -21.24
C GLY A 107 -5.24 -1.38 -21.01
N PHE A 108 -3.98 -1.67 -20.73
CA PHE A 108 -2.94 -0.66 -20.61
C PHE A 108 -2.45 -0.25 -22.00
N ASP A 109 -2.84 0.93 -22.46
CA ASP A 109 -2.55 1.42 -23.82
C ASP A 109 -2.05 2.88 -23.81
N PRO A 110 -0.86 3.13 -23.20
CA PRO A 110 -0.33 4.48 -23.13
C PRO A 110 0.19 4.94 -24.49
N VAL A 111 0.04 6.23 -24.77
CA VAL A 111 0.56 6.87 -25.97
C VAL A 111 1.75 7.77 -25.65
N GLN A 112 2.69 7.88 -26.58
CA GLN A 112 3.86 8.76 -26.38
C GLN A 112 3.64 10.09 -27.07
N ASN A 113 3.87 11.21 -26.36
CA ASN A 113 3.82 12.55 -26.95
C ASN A 113 5.15 12.92 -27.63
N GLU A 114 5.19 14.09 -28.30
CA GLU A 114 6.38 14.59 -29.02
C GLU A 114 7.60 14.81 -28.11
N ARG A 115 7.42 14.92 -26.79
CA ARG A 115 8.50 15.09 -25.79
C ARG A 115 9.02 13.75 -25.26
N GLY A 116 8.40 12.64 -25.70
CA GLY A 116 8.74 11.31 -25.22
C GLY A 116 8.05 10.92 -23.90
N ASP A 117 7.14 11.76 -23.38
CA ASP A 117 6.37 11.39 -22.19
C ASP A 117 5.30 10.38 -22.56
N TRP A 118 5.05 9.41 -21.65
CA TRP A 118 3.94 8.48 -21.76
C TRP A 118 2.68 9.04 -21.13
N LEU A 119 1.55 8.92 -21.83
CA LEU A 119 0.24 9.44 -21.41
C LEU A 119 -0.77 8.30 -21.38
N ILE A 120 -1.55 8.24 -20.30
CA ILE A 120 -2.76 7.39 -20.20
C ILE A 120 -3.96 8.31 -20.40
N MET A 121 -4.89 7.89 -21.28
CA MET A 121 -6.08 8.67 -21.60
C MET A 121 -7.33 7.86 -21.21
N ASP A 122 -8.40 8.59 -20.85
CA ASP A 122 -9.73 8.00 -20.71
C ASP A 122 -10.48 7.92 -22.06
N ASP A 123 -11.66 7.34 -22.05
CA ASP A 123 -12.51 7.19 -23.24
C ASP A 123 -13.02 8.54 -23.79
N GLU A 124 -12.98 9.60 -22.98
CA GLU A 124 -13.36 10.97 -23.35
C GLU A 124 -12.19 11.76 -23.95
N GLY A 125 -11.00 11.18 -23.94
CA GLY A 125 -9.77 11.79 -24.47
C GLY A 125 -9.03 12.71 -23.50
N HIS A 126 -9.35 12.70 -22.22
CA HIS A 126 -8.58 13.41 -21.22
C HIS A 126 -7.30 12.64 -20.89
N VAL A 127 -6.20 13.34 -20.73
CA VAL A 127 -4.96 12.76 -20.17
C VAL A 127 -5.17 12.56 -18.66
N THR A 128 -5.32 11.32 -18.23
CA THR A 128 -5.57 10.98 -16.82
C THR A 128 -4.28 10.79 -16.02
N ALA A 129 -3.23 10.25 -16.66
CA ALA A 129 -1.92 10.11 -16.04
C ALA A 129 -0.78 10.37 -17.04
N ARG A 130 0.36 10.79 -16.52
CA ARG A 130 1.56 11.09 -17.31
C ARG A 130 2.81 10.55 -16.62
N MET A 131 3.68 9.89 -17.38
CA MET A 131 5.03 9.54 -16.98
C MET A 131 6.01 10.32 -17.87
N PRO A 132 6.88 11.20 -17.29
CA PRO A 132 7.89 11.91 -18.05
C PRO A 132 8.85 10.96 -18.77
N ALA A 133 9.45 11.41 -19.86
CA ALA A 133 10.49 10.65 -20.57
C ALA A 133 11.62 10.24 -19.59
N GLY A 134 11.92 8.94 -19.53
CA GLY A 134 12.89 8.37 -18.56
C GLY A 134 12.38 8.26 -17.12
N GLY A 135 11.12 8.60 -16.86
CA GLY A 135 10.47 8.40 -15.58
C GLY A 135 10.13 6.93 -15.31
N LEU A 136 9.79 6.64 -14.05
CA LEU A 136 9.42 5.30 -13.59
C LEU A 136 7.97 5.21 -13.08
N TYR A 137 7.28 6.36 -12.96
CA TYR A 137 5.93 6.44 -12.38
C TYR A 137 5.00 7.24 -13.30
N PHE A 138 3.75 6.78 -13.39
CA PHE A 138 2.67 7.58 -13.94
C PHE A 138 2.01 8.39 -12.81
N ASP A 139 2.13 9.71 -12.90
CA ASP A 139 1.44 10.62 -12.00
C ASP A 139 0.06 10.97 -12.56
N GLY A 140 -0.97 10.88 -11.73
CA GLY A 140 -2.31 11.34 -12.08
C GLY A 140 -2.31 12.85 -12.35
N VAL A 141 -2.86 13.29 -13.48
CA VAL A 141 -2.86 14.71 -13.88
C VAL A 141 -4.26 15.29 -14.07
N TYR A 142 -5.27 14.46 -14.25
CA TYR A 142 -6.66 14.90 -14.37
C TYR A 142 -7.26 15.24 -13.00
N ARG A 143 -7.92 16.40 -12.93
CA ARG A 143 -8.47 16.96 -11.69
C ARG A 143 -9.90 17.41 -11.93
N PRO A 144 -10.90 16.51 -11.82
CA PRO A 144 -12.29 16.82 -12.21
C PRO A 144 -12.93 17.94 -11.38
N LEU A 145 -12.44 18.21 -10.19
CA LEU A 145 -12.93 19.27 -9.31
C LEU A 145 -11.98 20.49 -9.22
N ALA A 146 -11.01 20.61 -10.14
CA ALA A 146 -10.02 21.72 -10.09
C ALA A 146 -10.71 23.10 -9.99
N GLU A 147 -11.78 23.32 -10.75
CA GLU A 147 -12.47 24.61 -10.85
C GLU A 147 -13.65 24.78 -9.88
N ALA A 148 -13.96 23.76 -9.05
CA ALA A 148 -15.08 23.85 -8.11
C ALA A 148 -14.83 24.92 -7.05
N THR A 149 -15.81 25.78 -6.81
CA THR A 149 -15.74 26.92 -5.86
C THR A 149 -16.80 26.85 -4.76
N THR A 150 -17.79 25.99 -4.92
CA THR A 150 -18.94 25.86 -4.02
C THR A 150 -19.10 24.44 -3.49
N VAL A 151 -19.72 24.31 -2.33
CA VAL A 151 -20.09 23.01 -1.75
C VAL A 151 -21.07 22.26 -2.67
N ALA A 152 -21.98 22.96 -3.34
CA ALA A 152 -22.95 22.35 -4.25
C ALA A 152 -22.25 21.66 -5.44
N GLU A 153 -21.17 22.23 -5.98
CA GLU A 153 -20.37 21.58 -7.04
C GLU A 153 -19.66 20.33 -6.54
N ILE A 154 -19.15 20.36 -5.30
CA ILE A 154 -18.58 19.17 -4.65
C ILE A 154 -19.65 18.08 -4.48
N GLU A 155 -20.82 18.44 -3.98
CA GLU A 155 -21.94 17.50 -3.75
C GLU A 155 -22.48 16.89 -5.05
N ALA A 156 -22.48 17.64 -6.14
CA ALA A 156 -22.94 17.19 -7.44
C ALA A 156 -21.99 16.17 -8.12
N TYR A 157 -20.71 16.13 -7.75
CA TYR A 157 -19.75 15.20 -8.35
C TYR A 157 -20.04 13.77 -7.89
N GLU A 158 -20.16 12.84 -8.84
CA GLU A 158 -20.40 11.44 -8.55
C GLU A 158 -19.08 10.66 -8.34
N LEU A 159 -18.94 10.04 -7.18
CA LEU A 159 -17.84 9.13 -6.87
C LEU A 159 -18.20 7.69 -7.26
N PRO A 160 -17.25 6.90 -7.77
CA PRO A 160 -17.54 5.54 -8.23
C PRO A 160 -17.92 4.59 -7.08
N ASP A 161 -18.77 3.64 -7.44
CA ASP A 161 -19.09 2.48 -6.60
C ASP A 161 -18.24 1.26 -7.03
N ILE A 162 -18.06 0.32 -6.10
CA ILE A 162 -17.55 -0.99 -6.46
C ILE A 162 -18.65 -1.74 -7.21
N SER A 163 -18.35 -2.29 -8.39
CA SER A 163 -19.34 -3.02 -9.18
C SER A 163 -19.75 -4.33 -8.51
N ASP A 164 -20.96 -4.80 -8.83
CA ASP A 164 -21.45 -6.11 -8.32
C ASP A 164 -20.61 -7.27 -8.86
N GLU A 165 -20.08 -7.13 -10.08
CA GLU A 165 -19.19 -8.11 -10.72
C GLU A 165 -17.86 -8.21 -9.96
N GLU A 166 -17.22 -7.07 -9.67
CA GLU A 166 -16.01 -7.03 -8.85
C GLU A 166 -16.24 -7.63 -7.46
N LEU A 167 -17.35 -7.30 -6.81
CA LEU A 167 -17.69 -7.85 -5.48
C LEU A 167 -17.93 -9.37 -5.51
N ALA A 168 -18.55 -9.88 -6.55
CA ALA A 168 -18.76 -11.32 -6.72
C ALA A 168 -17.43 -12.06 -6.91
N TRP A 169 -16.54 -11.51 -7.73
CA TRP A 169 -15.18 -12.04 -7.92
C TRP A 169 -14.38 -11.99 -6.61
N LEU A 170 -14.34 -10.83 -5.94
CA LEU A 170 -13.63 -10.65 -4.66
C LEU A 170 -14.06 -11.68 -3.62
N ARG A 171 -15.37 -11.95 -3.51
CA ARG A 171 -15.90 -12.98 -2.60
C ARG A 171 -15.36 -14.37 -2.95
N GLY A 172 -15.39 -14.73 -4.23
CA GLY A 172 -14.90 -16.03 -4.70
C GLY A 172 -13.39 -16.18 -4.46
N GLU A 173 -12.62 -15.17 -4.80
CA GLU A 173 -11.16 -15.19 -4.69
C GLU A 173 -10.70 -15.14 -3.22
N ALA A 174 -11.30 -14.29 -2.38
CA ALA A 174 -11.01 -14.24 -0.95
C ALA A 174 -11.24 -15.60 -0.29
N ARG A 175 -12.38 -16.23 -0.62
CA ARG A 175 -12.70 -17.58 -0.14
C ARG A 175 -11.69 -18.61 -0.64
N ARG A 176 -11.36 -18.59 -1.93
CA ARG A 176 -10.37 -19.51 -2.52
C ARG A 176 -9.02 -19.39 -1.83
N LEU A 177 -8.48 -18.17 -1.69
CA LEU A 177 -7.21 -17.92 -1.01
C LEU A 177 -7.25 -18.42 0.45
N TYR A 178 -8.34 -18.16 1.15
CA TYR A 178 -8.51 -18.57 2.55
C TYR A 178 -8.53 -20.09 2.73
N GLU A 179 -9.22 -20.82 1.84
CA GLU A 179 -9.42 -22.27 1.92
C GLU A 179 -8.21 -23.05 1.34
N THR A 180 -7.48 -22.49 0.38
CA THR A 180 -6.41 -23.20 -0.33
C THR A 180 -5.00 -22.84 0.10
N THR A 181 -4.82 -21.81 0.94
CA THR A 181 -3.52 -21.38 1.45
C THR A 181 -3.53 -21.21 2.97
N ASP A 182 -2.36 -21.24 3.57
CA ASP A 182 -2.15 -20.90 4.98
C ASP A 182 -1.68 -19.45 5.19
N LYS A 183 -1.65 -18.64 4.11
CA LYS A 183 -1.18 -17.25 4.13
C LYS A 183 -2.22 -16.31 4.77
N ALA A 184 -1.77 -15.23 5.37
CA ALA A 184 -2.63 -14.12 5.71
C ALA A 184 -3.06 -13.39 4.44
N ILE A 185 -4.30 -12.94 4.37
CA ILE A 185 -4.85 -12.27 3.20
C ILE A 185 -5.04 -10.79 3.52
N MET A 186 -4.39 -9.93 2.74
CA MET A 186 -4.56 -8.48 2.78
C MET A 186 -5.54 -8.05 1.71
N GLY A 187 -6.74 -7.65 2.13
CA GLY A 187 -7.76 -7.12 1.21
C GLY A 187 -7.49 -5.65 0.91
N HIS A 188 -7.35 -5.31 -0.37
CA HIS A 188 -7.14 -3.93 -0.79
C HIS A 188 -8.46 -3.18 -0.85
N PHE A 189 -8.57 -2.10 -0.10
CA PHE A 189 -9.72 -1.20 -0.16
C PHE A 189 -9.31 0.21 -0.61
N GLY A 190 -8.21 0.73 -0.11
CA GLY A 190 -7.74 2.11 -0.33
C GLY A 190 -8.38 3.08 0.67
N GLY A 191 -9.53 3.65 0.33
CA GLY A 191 -10.28 4.51 1.26
C GLY A 191 -9.59 5.82 1.64
N ASN A 192 -8.65 6.28 0.80
CA ASN A 192 -7.87 7.50 0.99
C ASN A 192 -8.79 8.72 1.11
N ILE A 193 -8.51 9.61 2.04
CA ILE A 193 -9.25 10.87 2.24
C ILE A 193 -8.45 12.06 1.70
N LEU A 194 -7.23 12.26 2.21
CA LEU A 194 -6.36 13.37 1.79
C LEU A 194 -5.95 13.22 0.33
N GLU A 195 -5.38 12.07 -0.03
CA GLU A 195 -4.90 11.82 -1.40
C GLU A 195 -6.05 11.79 -2.41
N ALA A 196 -7.22 11.24 -2.05
CA ALA A 196 -8.38 11.27 -2.92
C ALA A 196 -8.88 12.71 -3.14
N ALA A 197 -8.92 13.52 -2.09
CA ALA A 197 -9.27 14.93 -2.20
C ALA A 197 -8.25 15.71 -3.04
N GLN A 198 -6.95 15.46 -2.85
CA GLN A 198 -5.86 16.01 -3.67
C GLN A 198 -5.95 15.50 -5.13
N GLY A 199 -6.32 14.24 -5.33
CA GLY A 199 -6.53 13.66 -6.64
C GLY A 199 -7.66 14.33 -7.42
N LEU A 200 -8.76 14.64 -6.77
CA LEU A 200 -9.92 15.29 -7.39
C LEU A 200 -9.74 16.80 -7.58
N ARG A 201 -9.15 17.46 -6.60
CA ARG A 201 -9.06 18.93 -6.51
C ARG A 201 -7.76 19.50 -7.06
N GLY A 202 -6.70 18.69 -7.10
CA GLY A 202 -5.31 19.12 -7.24
C GLY A 202 -4.67 19.32 -5.87
N TRP A 203 -3.42 18.87 -5.73
CA TRP A 203 -2.70 18.91 -4.44
C TRP A 203 -2.61 20.32 -3.87
N GLU A 204 -2.11 21.29 -4.67
CA GLU A 204 -1.94 22.67 -4.24
C GLU A 204 -3.29 23.31 -3.87
N GLN A 205 -4.31 23.15 -4.73
CA GLN A 205 -5.61 23.76 -4.51
C GLN A 205 -6.30 23.22 -3.26
N PHE A 206 -6.21 21.88 -3.02
CA PHE A 206 -6.80 21.32 -1.80
C PHE A 206 -6.10 21.80 -0.53
N MET A 207 -4.76 21.98 -0.55
CA MET A 207 -4.03 22.57 0.57
C MET A 207 -4.43 24.04 0.83
N ILE A 208 -4.67 24.81 -0.24
CA ILE A 208 -5.21 26.18 -0.15
C ILE A 208 -6.62 26.16 0.44
N ASP A 209 -7.48 25.25 0.00
CA ASP A 209 -8.85 25.13 0.52
C ASP A 209 -8.86 24.76 2.00
N MET A 210 -8.02 23.84 2.46
CA MET A 210 -7.91 23.50 3.88
C MET A 210 -7.55 24.73 4.75
N ALA A 211 -6.75 25.65 4.24
CA ALA A 211 -6.33 26.85 4.95
C ALA A 211 -7.32 28.02 4.82
N GLY A 212 -7.84 28.25 3.61
CA GLY A 212 -8.61 29.45 3.25
C GLY A 212 -10.13 29.24 3.16
N ASN A 213 -10.58 28.03 2.84
CA ASN A 213 -11.99 27.64 2.73
C ASN A 213 -12.25 26.26 3.37
N PRO A 214 -12.05 26.12 4.68
CA PRO A 214 -12.16 24.80 5.35
C PRO A 214 -13.54 24.15 5.19
N LYS A 215 -14.61 24.93 4.94
CA LYS A 215 -15.94 24.37 4.67
C LYS A 215 -15.98 23.58 3.36
N LEU A 216 -15.31 24.07 2.31
CA LEU A 216 -15.22 23.36 1.03
C LEU A 216 -14.39 22.08 1.18
N ALA A 217 -13.25 22.16 1.87
CA ALA A 217 -12.41 21.02 2.16
C ALA A 217 -13.14 19.95 2.99
N GLN A 218 -13.88 20.37 4.03
CA GLN A 218 -14.72 19.47 4.85
C GLN A 218 -15.83 18.81 4.04
N ALA A 219 -16.50 19.56 3.16
CA ALA A 219 -17.55 19.00 2.29
C ALA A 219 -16.98 17.87 1.40
N LEU A 220 -15.80 18.08 0.83
CA LEU A 220 -15.16 17.07 -0.01
C LEU A 220 -14.73 15.83 0.81
N THR A 221 -14.07 16.02 1.95
CA THR A 221 -13.64 14.90 2.80
C THR A 221 -14.82 14.12 3.39
N GLN A 222 -15.91 14.80 3.73
CA GLN A 222 -17.15 14.16 4.20
C GLN A 222 -17.80 13.34 3.09
N LYS A 223 -17.90 13.89 1.89
CA LYS A 223 -18.44 13.18 0.72
C LYS A 223 -17.63 11.92 0.40
N LEU A 224 -16.30 12.00 0.47
CA LEU A 224 -15.42 10.82 0.32
C LEU A 224 -15.71 9.78 1.41
N ALA A 225 -15.77 10.20 2.68
CA ALA A 225 -16.03 9.29 3.80
C ALA A 225 -17.39 8.59 3.66
N ASP A 226 -18.45 9.31 3.27
CA ASP A 226 -19.78 8.74 3.07
C ASP A 226 -19.76 7.67 1.96
N ARG A 227 -19.08 7.95 0.84
CA ARG A 227 -18.92 7.00 -0.26
C ARG A 227 -18.09 5.79 0.15
N TRP A 228 -16.97 6.01 0.87
CA TRP A 228 -16.14 4.91 1.33
C TRP A 228 -16.88 4.01 2.33
N VAL A 229 -17.68 4.55 3.23
CA VAL A 229 -18.51 3.76 4.14
C VAL A 229 -19.54 2.93 3.38
N ALA A 230 -20.19 3.50 2.36
CA ALA A 230 -21.13 2.75 1.52
C ALA A 230 -20.44 1.60 0.77
N ASN A 231 -19.27 1.86 0.18
CA ASN A 231 -18.46 0.84 -0.49
C ASN A 231 -17.90 -0.21 0.49
N LEU A 232 -17.45 0.20 1.69
CA LEU A 232 -16.97 -0.70 2.74
C LEU A 232 -18.04 -1.68 3.19
N ALA A 233 -19.29 -1.24 3.28
CA ALA A 233 -20.40 -2.12 3.65
C ALA A 233 -20.49 -3.32 2.69
N ARG A 234 -20.47 -3.04 1.39
CA ARG A 234 -20.54 -4.06 0.34
C ARG A 234 -19.27 -4.91 0.27
N TYR A 235 -18.12 -4.26 0.40
CA TYR A 235 -16.81 -4.92 0.35
C TYR A 235 -16.64 -5.90 1.53
N LEU A 236 -16.88 -5.46 2.76
CA LEU A 236 -16.76 -6.32 3.94
C LEU A 236 -17.83 -7.44 3.96
N ASP A 237 -19.01 -7.20 3.40
CA ASP A 237 -20.01 -8.26 3.18
C ASP A 237 -19.53 -9.32 2.17
N ALA A 238 -18.66 -8.94 1.24
CA ALA A 238 -18.07 -9.87 0.28
C ALA A 238 -16.89 -10.65 0.85
N VAL A 239 -15.93 -9.96 1.52
CA VAL A 239 -14.62 -10.52 1.84
C VAL A 239 -14.29 -10.61 3.33
N GLY A 240 -15.04 -9.94 4.21
CA GLY A 240 -14.69 -9.76 5.62
C GLY A 240 -14.54 -11.05 6.43
N ASP A 241 -15.10 -12.18 5.98
CA ASP A 241 -14.92 -13.48 6.61
C ASP A 241 -13.60 -14.18 6.26
N TYR A 242 -12.89 -13.68 5.26
CA TYR A 242 -11.73 -14.35 4.68
C TYR A 242 -10.45 -13.56 4.83
N ILE A 243 -10.50 -12.23 4.88
CA ILE A 243 -9.31 -11.37 5.03
C ILE A 243 -8.94 -11.17 6.51
N GLN A 244 -7.65 -11.05 6.79
CA GLN A 244 -7.12 -10.74 8.13
C GLN A 244 -6.77 -9.26 8.26
N ILE A 245 -6.40 -8.62 7.15
CA ILE A 245 -5.97 -7.23 7.08
C ILE A 245 -6.80 -6.53 6.00
N ILE A 246 -7.25 -5.32 6.30
CA ILE A 246 -7.81 -4.41 5.31
C ILE A 246 -6.82 -3.27 5.06
N GLN A 247 -6.33 -3.18 3.82
CA GLN A 247 -5.39 -2.14 3.42
C GLN A 247 -6.15 -0.84 3.14
N MET A 248 -5.73 0.20 3.84
CA MET A 248 -6.12 1.59 3.64
C MET A 248 -4.88 2.41 3.28
N GLY A 249 -5.07 3.55 2.64
CA GLY A 249 -3.97 4.46 2.33
C GLY A 249 -4.35 5.90 2.67
N ASP A 250 -3.38 6.69 2.92
CA ASP A 250 -3.45 8.16 2.88
C ASP A 250 -2.07 8.76 3.22
N ASP A 251 -1.35 9.29 2.26
CA ASP A 251 -0.03 9.87 2.49
C ASP A 251 -0.15 11.21 3.24
N LEU A 252 0.08 11.15 4.55
CA LEU A 252 -0.05 12.31 5.46
C LEU A 252 1.27 13.02 5.72
N GLY A 253 2.39 12.39 5.40
CA GLY A 253 3.73 12.89 5.70
C GLY A 253 4.50 13.42 4.49
N THR A 254 5.52 14.20 4.78
CA THR A 254 6.62 14.56 3.88
C THR A 254 7.93 14.06 4.49
N GLN A 255 9.07 14.26 3.82
CA GLN A 255 10.38 13.93 4.41
C GLN A 255 10.68 14.69 5.71
N ARG A 256 10.02 15.83 5.97
CA ARG A 256 10.33 16.73 7.09
C ARG A 256 9.26 16.79 8.18
N GLY A 257 8.06 16.32 7.92
CA GLY A 257 6.92 16.37 8.84
C GLY A 257 5.60 16.13 8.13
N PRO A 258 4.46 16.23 8.83
CA PRO A 258 3.14 16.11 8.21
C PRO A 258 2.92 17.13 7.09
N GLN A 259 2.10 16.77 6.08
CA GLN A 259 1.72 17.68 4.99
C GLN A 259 0.94 18.91 5.48
N MET A 260 0.31 18.80 6.64
CA MET A 260 -0.52 19.85 7.24
C MET A 260 -0.26 19.96 8.74
N SER A 261 -0.76 21.05 9.36
CA SER A 261 -0.73 21.18 10.81
C SER A 261 -1.65 20.15 11.49
N LEU A 262 -1.31 19.73 12.72
CA LEU A 262 -2.17 18.85 13.52
C LEU A 262 -3.59 19.42 13.70
N LYS A 263 -3.71 20.75 13.79
CA LYS A 263 -5.01 21.42 13.87
C LYS A 263 -5.84 21.17 12.61
N MET A 264 -5.25 21.33 11.42
CA MET A 264 -5.95 21.10 10.15
C MET A 264 -6.32 19.62 10.00
N TYR A 265 -5.40 18.71 10.30
CA TYR A 265 -5.69 17.27 10.32
C TYR A 265 -6.90 16.96 11.19
N ARG A 266 -6.89 17.40 12.47
CA ARG A 266 -7.96 17.15 13.43
C ARG A 266 -9.30 17.75 13.07
N GLN A 267 -9.31 18.86 12.33
CA GLN A 267 -10.52 19.56 11.93
C GLN A 267 -11.11 19.06 10.61
N ILE A 268 -10.30 18.59 9.67
CA ILE A 268 -10.71 18.32 8.29
C ILE A 268 -10.61 16.84 7.94
N ILE A 269 -9.46 16.21 8.20
CA ILE A 269 -9.17 14.84 7.76
C ILE A 269 -9.60 13.80 8.81
N LYS A 270 -9.20 14.00 10.08
CA LYS A 270 -9.46 13.05 11.18
C LYS A 270 -10.94 12.66 11.34
N PRO A 271 -11.94 13.54 11.19
CA PRO A 271 -13.34 13.14 11.28
C PRO A 271 -13.76 12.14 10.21
N ALA A 272 -13.27 12.32 8.96
CA ALA A 272 -13.52 11.42 7.85
C ALA A 272 -12.79 10.05 8.06
N HIS A 273 -11.53 10.06 8.49
CA HIS A 273 -10.82 8.82 8.88
C HIS A 273 -11.56 8.07 9.98
N ARG A 274 -11.99 8.76 11.04
CA ARG A 274 -12.75 8.16 12.14
C ARG A 274 -14.01 7.46 11.62
N GLN A 275 -14.78 8.12 10.77
CA GLN A 275 -16.02 7.56 10.21
C GLN A 275 -15.74 6.27 9.42
N VAL A 276 -14.71 6.27 8.59
CA VAL A 276 -14.33 5.12 7.75
C VAL A 276 -13.81 3.96 8.62
N TYR A 277 -12.92 4.24 9.57
CA TYR A 277 -12.27 3.20 10.39
C TYR A 277 -13.21 2.66 11.47
N ASP A 278 -14.05 3.51 12.09
CA ASP A 278 -15.09 3.06 13.01
C ASP A 278 -16.06 2.10 12.31
N TYR A 279 -16.37 2.33 11.03
CA TYR A 279 -17.21 1.41 10.28
C TYR A 279 -16.58 0.01 10.19
N VAL A 280 -15.27 -0.10 9.89
CA VAL A 280 -14.57 -1.40 9.88
C VAL A 280 -14.61 -2.06 11.26
N LYS A 281 -14.32 -1.31 12.33
CA LYS A 281 -14.26 -1.81 13.70
C LYS A 281 -15.63 -2.29 14.22
N THR A 282 -16.72 -1.63 13.82
CA THR A 282 -18.09 -1.95 14.27
C THR A 282 -18.84 -2.88 13.32
N HIS A 283 -18.29 -3.21 12.16
CA HIS A 283 -18.95 -4.09 11.18
C HIS A 283 -19.26 -5.47 11.75
N ARG A 284 -18.50 -5.92 12.73
CA ARG A 284 -18.68 -7.19 13.46
C ARG A 284 -20.01 -7.28 14.23
N ASP A 285 -20.51 -6.17 14.74
CA ASP A 285 -21.74 -6.12 15.57
C ASP A 285 -23.01 -6.54 14.79
N LYS A 286 -22.88 -6.80 13.50
CA LYS A 286 -23.94 -7.26 12.61
C LYS A 286 -24.12 -8.79 12.57
N GLY A 287 -23.62 -9.53 13.58
CA GLY A 287 -23.88 -10.97 13.78
C GLY A 287 -22.87 -11.92 13.14
N ARG A 288 -21.63 -11.48 12.93
CA ARG A 288 -20.53 -12.31 12.43
C ARG A 288 -19.72 -12.90 13.60
N ASP A 289 -19.39 -14.18 13.52
CA ASP A 289 -18.59 -14.89 14.54
C ASP A 289 -17.08 -14.64 14.44
N LYS A 290 -16.61 -14.03 13.36
CA LYS A 290 -15.18 -13.79 13.09
C LYS A 290 -14.75 -12.36 13.46
N PRO A 291 -13.50 -12.15 13.89
CA PRO A 291 -12.99 -10.80 14.20
C PRO A 291 -12.98 -9.90 12.95
N CYS A 292 -13.16 -8.59 13.16
CA CYS A 292 -12.92 -7.59 12.10
C CYS A 292 -11.47 -7.68 11.60
N PRO A 293 -11.22 -7.38 10.32
CA PRO A 293 -9.85 -7.29 9.83
C PRO A 293 -9.11 -6.13 10.52
N TYR A 294 -7.81 -6.30 10.71
CA TYR A 294 -6.93 -5.25 11.20
C TYR A 294 -6.80 -4.13 10.16
N ILE A 295 -6.90 -2.89 10.60
CA ILE A 295 -6.76 -1.71 9.73
C ILE A 295 -5.27 -1.43 9.53
N PHE A 296 -4.82 -1.66 8.30
CA PHE A 296 -3.49 -1.31 7.82
C PHE A 296 -3.55 0.06 7.14
N LEU A 297 -2.81 1.04 7.65
CA LEU A 297 -2.69 2.34 7.02
C LEU A 297 -1.31 2.47 6.36
N HIS A 298 -1.32 2.61 5.02
CA HIS A 298 -0.15 3.09 4.29
C HIS A 298 -0.11 4.62 4.36
N THR A 299 1.00 5.18 4.85
CA THR A 299 1.23 6.62 4.94
C THR A 299 2.73 6.92 4.95
N CYS A 300 3.24 7.45 3.84
CA CYS A 300 4.65 7.79 3.69
C CYS A 300 5.08 9.01 4.52
N GLY A 301 6.37 9.13 4.72
CA GLY A 301 7.01 10.31 5.29
C GLY A 301 7.08 10.35 6.81
N SER A 302 7.33 11.54 7.32
CA SER A 302 7.43 11.84 8.74
C SER A 302 6.04 12.06 9.34
N ILE A 303 5.49 11.01 9.93
CA ILE A 303 4.15 10.99 10.54
C ILE A 303 4.18 10.92 12.07
N TYR A 304 5.35 10.96 12.68
CA TYR A 304 5.52 10.79 14.12
C TYR A 304 4.50 11.57 14.95
N LYS A 305 4.28 12.84 14.61
CA LYS A 305 3.32 13.71 15.33
C LYS A 305 1.86 13.34 15.14
N LEU A 306 1.54 12.57 14.11
CA LEU A 306 0.19 12.11 13.80
C LEU A 306 -0.13 10.74 14.40
N ILE A 307 0.87 9.94 14.77
CA ILE A 307 0.68 8.57 15.28
C ILE A 307 -0.35 8.50 16.42
N PRO A 308 -0.33 9.36 17.45
CA PRO A 308 -1.35 9.34 18.49
C PRO A 308 -2.78 9.56 17.97
N ASP A 309 -2.95 10.45 16.99
CA ASP A 309 -4.25 10.70 16.38
C ASP A 309 -4.70 9.52 15.49
N LEU A 310 -3.76 8.82 14.83
CA LEU A 310 -4.04 7.63 14.03
C LEU A 310 -4.44 6.43 14.89
N ILE A 311 -3.78 6.22 16.02
CA ILE A 311 -4.17 5.22 17.03
C ILE A 311 -5.60 5.51 17.53
N GLU A 312 -5.88 6.77 17.88
CA GLU A 312 -7.20 7.19 18.38
C GLU A 312 -8.34 6.93 17.38
N VAL A 313 -8.10 7.02 16.07
CA VAL A 313 -9.11 6.72 15.05
C VAL A 313 -9.17 5.24 14.67
N GLY A 314 -8.34 4.38 15.28
CA GLY A 314 -8.45 2.93 15.17
C GLY A 314 -7.49 2.24 14.19
N VAL A 315 -6.41 2.91 13.76
CA VAL A 315 -5.36 2.27 12.98
C VAL A 315 -4.63 1.22 13.82
N ASP A 316 -4.52 0.00 13.32
CA ASP A 316 -3.83 -1.12 13.98
C ASP A 316 -2.38 -1.29 13.47
N ILE A 317 -2.14 -0.94 12.21
CA ILE A 317 -0.89 -1.23 11.51
C ILE A 317 -0.44 0.02 10.76
N LEU A 318 0.82 0.41 10.95
CA LEU A 318 1.47 1.50 10.22
C LEU A 318 2.45 0.96 9.19
N ASN A 319 2.35 1.43 7.96
CA ASN A 319 3.24 1.16 6.83
C ASN A 319 3.53 2.48 6.10
N PRO A 320 4.71 2.69 5.53
CA PRO A 320 5.86 1.76 5.41
C PRO A 320 6.87 1.90 6.54
N VAL A 321 6.62 2.74 7.55
CA VAL A 321 7.56 3.10 8.62
C VAL A 321 8.83 3.71 8.02
N GLN A 322 8.69 4.90 7.43
CA GLN A 322 9.78 5.53 6.66
C GLN A 322 10.89 6.07 7.58
N ILE A 323 11.77 5.17 8.01
CA ILE A 323 12.87 5.45 8.95
C ILE A 323 13.87 6.50 8.47
N SER A 324 13.89 6.82 7.17
CA SER A 324 14.71 7.90 6.60
C SER A 324 14.09 9.29 6.75
N ALA A 325 12.81 9.39 7.12
CA ALA A 325 12.14 10.65 7.32
C ALA A 325 12.43 11.25 8.70
N ALA A 326 12.29 12.57 8.83
CA ALA A 326 12.55 13.29 10.08
C ALA A 326 11.66 12.76 11.23
N GLU A 327 12.19 12.67 12.43
CA GLU A 327 11.53 12.21 13.66
C GLU A 327 11.07 10.73 13.64
N MET A 328 11.35 9.95 12.56
CA MET A 328 10.96 8.55 12.42
C MET A 328 12.06 7.58 12.90
N ASP A 329 12.67 7.87 14.04
CA ASP A 329 13.70 7.03 14.66
C ASP A 329 13.12 5.68 15.11
N PRO A 330 13.67 4.53 14.65
CA PRO A 330 13.13 3.20 14.93
C PRO A 330 13.02 2.87 16.42
N VAL A 331 14.03 3.22 17.23
CA VAL A 331 14.05 2.93 18.67
C VAL A 331 12.94 3.71 19.36
N ARG A 332 12.83 5.00 19.03
CA ARG A 332 11.80 5.87 19.57
C ARG A 332 10.40 5.41 19.20
N LEU A 333 10.18 5.07 17.94
CA LEU A 333 8.89 4.55 17.47
C LEU A 333 8.47 3.29 18.22
N LYS A 334 9.39 2.32 18.35
CA LYS A 334 9.10 1.07 19.07
C LYS A 334 8.81 1.30 20.55
N LEU A 335 9.58 2.16 21.22
CA LEU A 335 9.39 2.44 22.65
C LEU A 335 8.08 3.19 22.93
N GLU A 336 7.71 4.16 22.09
CA GLU A 336 6.55 5.02 22.36
C GLU A 336 5.23 4.42 21.85
N PHE A 337 5.24 3.68 20.74
CA PHE A 337 4.00 3.25 20.07
C PHE A 337 3.91 1.73 19.82
N GLY A 338 4.97 0.96 20.11
CA GLY A 338 5.05 -0.46 19.77
C GLY A 338 4.09 -1.37 20.55
N GLN A 339 3.34 -0.84 21.53
CA GLN A 339 2.27 -1.56 22.22
C GLN A 339 0.89 -1.24 21.64
N ASP A 340 0.77 -0.16 20.89
CA ASP A 340 -0.51 0.36 20.39
C ASP A 340 -0.70 0.07 18.90
N VAL A 341 0.40 0.04 18.11
CA VAL A 341 0.36 -0.25 16.67
C VAL A 341 1.43 -1.26 16.26
N THR A 342 1.10 -2.08 15.28
CA THR A 342 2.08 -2.94 14.61
C THR A 342 2.84 -2.13 13.55
N PHE A 343 4.16 -2.24 13.56
CA PHE A 343 5.01 -1.69 12.52
C PHE A 343 5.14 -2.70 11.37
N TRP A 344 4.65 -2.34 10.20
CA TRP A 344 4.73 -3.15 9.00
C TRP A 344 5.63 -2.45 7.99
N GLY A 345 6.88 -2.84 7.93
CA GLY A 345 7.93 -2.15 7.17
C GLY A 345 9.08 -1.69 8.05
N GLY A 346 9.80 -0.68 7.58
CA GLY A 346 11.01 -0.20 8.28
C GLY A 346 12.15 -1.22 8.28
N GLY A 347 12.03 -2.36 7.57
CA GLY A 347 13.01 -3.43 7.59
C GLY A 347 14.27 -3.17 6.75
N ALA A 348 14.19 -2.26 5.78
CA ALA A 348 15.34 -1.79 5.01
C ALA A 348 15.08 -0.43 4.38
N ASN A 349 16.06 0.46 4.42
CA ASN A 349 15.99 1.77 3.78
C ASN A 349 16.12 1.64 2.26
N THR A 350 15.03 1.93 1.54
CA THR A 350 14.95 1.82 0.06
C THR A 350 15.53 3.01 -0.69
N GLN A 351 15.79 4.13 -0.01
CA GLN A 351 16.33 5.34 -0.65
C GLN A 351 17.86 5.35 -0.74
N HIS A 352 18.55 4.74 0.24
CA HIS A 352 20.01 4.85 0.36
C HIS A 352 20.71 3.50 0.59
N VAL A 353 20.12 2.58 1.37
CA VAL A 353 20.78 1.32 1.71
C VAL A 353 20.58 0.28 0.63
N LEU A 354 19.33 -0.03 0.25
CA LEU A 354 19.09 -1.05 -0.76
C LEU A 354 19.73 -0.76 -2.13
N PRO A 355 19.71 0.49 -2.66
CA PRO A 355 20.31 0.76 -3.97
C PRO A 355 21.84 0.89 -3.93
N ASP A 356 22.42 1.41 -2.85
CA ASP A 356 23.78 1.95 -2.86
C ASP A 356 24.78 1.16 -1.99
N ALA A 357 24.29 0.37 -1.02
CA ALA A 357 25.16 -0.38 -0.09
C ALA A 357 25.60 -1.74 -0.67
N THR A 358 26.64 -2.31 -0.08
CA THR A 358 27.03 -3.69 -0.34
C THR A 358 26.06 -4.68 0.32
N PRO A 359 25.98 -5.94 -0.13
CA PRO A 359 25.13 -6.96 0.52
C PRO A 359 25.41 -7.14 2.01
N GLU A 360 26.67 -6.99 2.44
CA GLU A 360 27.04 -7.11 3.87
C GLU A 360 26.52 -5.91 4.68
N GLU A 361 26.61 -4.71 4.15
CA GLU A 361 26.03 -3.52 4.79
C GLU A 361 24.51 -3.60 4.86
N VAL A 362 23.86 -4.16 3.83
CA VAL A 362 22.41 -4.45 3.86
C VAL A 362 22.09 -5.46 4.97
N ARG A 363 22.86 -6.55 5.11
CA ARG A 363 22.69 -7.54 6.20
C ARG A 363 22.79 -6.89 7.58
N GLN A 364 23.82 -6.09 7.79
CA GLN A 364 24.00 -5.38 9.06
C GLN A 364 22.85 -4.45 9.38
N HIS A 365 22.43 -3.64 8.40
CA HIS A 365 21.31 -2.70 8.54
C HIS A 365 19.99 -3.42 8.87
N VAL A 366 19.66 -4.48 8.14
CA VAL A 366 18.43 -5.28 8.36
C VAL A 366 18.45 -5.93 9.74
N ARG A 367 19.58 -6.49 10.15
CA ARG A 367 19.73 -7.09 11.48
C ARG A 367 19.47 -6.09 12.59
N GLU A 368 20.06 -4.89 12.52
CA GLU A 368 19.86 -3.82 13.50
C GLU A 368 18.37 -3.43 13.61
N LEU A 369 17.66 -3.34 12.50
CA LEU A 369 16.24 -3.00 12.50
C LEU A 369 15.36 -4.13 13.06
N ILE A 370 15.69 -5.39 12.79
CA ILE A 370 15.01 -6.54 13.40
C ILE A 370 15.23 -6.55 14.91
N GLU A 371 16.44 -6.31 15.38
CA GLU A 371 16.78 -6.23 16.82
C GLU A 371 15.98 -5.13 17.54
N ILE A 372 15.59 -4.05 16.82
CA ILE A 372 14.78 -2.97 17.37
C ILE A 372 13.28 -3.30 17.33
N PHE A 373 12.77 -3.72 16.18
CA PHE A 373 11.32 -3.83 15.98
C PHE A 373 10.72 -5.17 16.42
N ALA A 374 11.45 -6.28 16.35
CA ALA A 374 10.92 -7.61 16.62
C ALA A 374 10.53 -7.85 18.09
N PRO A 375 11.33 -7.47 19.11
CA PRO A 375 11.03 -7.83 20.49
C PRO A 375 9.62 -7.44 20.93
N GLY A 376 8.91 -8.40 21.55
CA GLY A 376 7.55 -8.23 22.04
C GLY A 376 6.46 -8.35 20.94
N GLY A 377 6.79 -8.77 19.73
CA GLY A 377 5.84 -8.81 18.61
C GLY A 377 5.49 -7.44 18.05
N GLY A 378 4.31 -7.29 17.41
CA GLY A 378 3.91 -6.03 16.79
C GLY A 378 4.82 -5.60 15.63
N TYR A 379 5.36 -6.57 14.88
CA TYR A 379 6.25 -6.31 13.75
C TYR A 379 6.01 -7.29 12.59
N VAL A 380 5.93 -6.76 11.37
CA VAL A 380 5.95 -7.52 10.12
C VAL A 380 7.04 -6.94 9.22
N PHE A 381 7.95 -7.80 8.79
CA PHE A 381 9.10 -7.39 8.00
C PHE A 381 8.73 -7.15 6.53
N CYS A 382 9.04 -5.98 6.04
CA CYS A 382 9.26 -5.66 4.63
C CYS A 382 10.17 -4.42 4.54
N GLN A 383 10.65 -4.11 3.36
CA GLN A 383 11.38 -2.86 3.10
C GLN A 383 10.48 -1.62 3.30
N VAL A 384 11.08 -0.45 3.39
CA VAL A 384 10.36 0.81 3.66
C VAL A 384 9.32 1.15 2.57
N HIS A 385 9.65 0.94 1.30
CA HIS A 385 8.74 1.12 0.17
C HIS A 385 9.09 0.11 -0.92
N ASN A 386 8.34 0.06 -2.04
CA ASN A 386 8.60 -0.92 -3.08
C ASN A 386 10.08 -0.89 -3.55
N ILE A 387 10.58 -2.06 -3.93
CA ILE A 387 11.95 -2.25 -4.41
C ILE A 387 12.06 -1.63 -5.80
N GLN A 388 12.89 -0.59 -5.93
CA GLN A 388 13.04 0.22 -7.13
C GLN A 388 13.89 -0.48 -8.19
N ALA A 389 13.78 -0.01 -9.45
CA ALA A 389 14.50 -0.56 -10.60
C ALA A 389 16.05 -0.54 -10.47
N ASN A 390 16.61 0.37 -9.67
CA ASN A 390 18.05 0.52 -9.46
C ASN A 390 18.61 -0.39 -8.35
N VAL A 391 17.78 -1.11 -7.61
CA VAL A 391 18.24 -1.98 -6.52
C VAL A 391 18.94 -3.23 -7.09
N PRO A 392 20.19 -3.52 -6.68
CA PRO A 392 20.90 -4.73 -7.06
C PRO A 392 20.19 -5.99 -6.53
N PRO A 393 20.05 -7.06 -7.33
CA PRO A 393 19.36 -8.27 -6.90
C PRO A 393 20.04 -8.97 -5.71
N GLU A 394 21.36 -8.88 -5.57
CA GLU A 394 22.12 -9.38 -4.42
C GLU A 394 21.72 -8.69 -3.12
N ASN A 395 21.34 -7.41 -3.16
CA ASN A 395 20.87 -6.66 -2.00
C ASN A 395 19.46 -7.09 -1.60
N VAL A 396 18.59 -7.39 -2.58
CA VAL A 396 17.25 -7.96 -2.32
C VAL A 396 17.40 -9.32 -1.63
N VAL A 397 18.29 -10.18 -2.12
CA VAL A 397 18.56 -11.50 -1.53
C VAL A 397 19.13 -11.33 -0.11
N ALA A 398 20.14 -10.47 0.06
CA ALA A 398 20.74 -10.20 1.37
C ALA A 398 19.70 -9.73 2.41
N MET A 399 18.77 -8.86 2.00
CA MET A 399 17.70 -8.35 2.87
C MET A 399 16.79 -9.48 3.36
N PHE A 400 16.21 -10.28 2.46
CA PHE A 400 15.28 -11.34 2.86
C PHE A 400 15.95 -12.51 3.57
N GLU A 401 17.18 -12.90 3.15
CA GLU A 401 17.93 -13.94 3.84
C GLU A 401 18.28 -13.54 5.28
N THR A 402 18.63 -12.29 5.51
CA THR A 402 18.88 -11.78 6.87
C THR A 402 17.60 -11.81 7.70
N ALA A 403 16.46 -11.45 7.13
CA ALA A 403 15.19 -11.56 7.83
C ALA A 403 14.84 -13.00 8.22
N LEU A 404 15.09 -13.97 7.35
CA LEU A 404 14.90 -15.39 7.64
C LEU A 404 15.86 -15.93 8.70
N GLU A 405 17.11 -15.45 8.71
CA GLU A 405 18.15 -15.90 9.64
C GLU A 405 17.96 -15.31 11.05
N PHE A 406 17.77 -14.00 11.15
CA PHE A 406 17.71 -13.26 12.41
C PHE A 406 16.30 -13.01 12.93
N GLY A 407 15.27 -13.28 12.14
CA GLY A 407 13.88 -13.05 12.53
C GLY A 407 13.26 -14.11 13.46
N ARG A 408 14.01 -15.09 13.93
CA ARG A 408 13.50 -16.13 14.83
C ARG A 408 13.47 -15.60 16.26
N TYR A 409 12.35 -15.82 16.92
CA TYR A 409 12.23 -15.60 18.36
C TYR A 409 12.80 -16.80 19.12
N SER A 410 13.44 -16.54 20.27
CA SER A 410 14.09 -17.55 21.12
C SER A 410 13.10 -18.23 22.08
#